data_63e1f04e87982680c0ff5bed5158e526
#
_entry.id   63e1f04e87982680c0ff5bed5158e526
#
_cell.length_a   1.000
_cell.length_b   1.000
_cell.length_c   1.000
_cell.angle_alpha   90.00
_cell.angle_beta   90.00
_cell.angle_gamma   90.00
#
_symmetry.space_group_name_H-M   'P 1'
#
loop_
_entity.id
_entity.type
_entity.pdbx_description
1 polymer ?
#
loop_
_entity_poly.entity_id
_entity_poly.type
_entity_poly.pdbx_seq_one_letter_code
_entity_poly.pdbx_strand_id
1 'polypeptide(L)'
;MGLRQRAFRSLAAWRRRLLGIPQPGFLNFGDLRRVHPIGREFGIDRPLPGEDRGLPVDRHYIERFLERHVGDIRGRVLEVGDDAYMRRYGGDRVTRRDILNITADNPLATIVADLADAPQIGEALFDCIILTQTLHLIYNAPSAVRTLHRILKPD
;
A
#
# COMPACT_ATOMS: atom_id res chain seq x y z
N MET A 1 -10.63 -38.28 -2.72
CA MET A 1 -9.55 -37.91 -1.78
C MET A 1 -9.85 -38.55 -0.43
N GLY A 2 -9.13 -39.64 -0.10
CA GLY A 2 -9.57 -40.66 0.87
C GLY A 2 -9.47 -40.24 2.34
N LEU A 3 -10.37 -40.80 3.15
CA LEU A 3 -10.42 -40.67 4.62
C LEU A 3 -9.05 -40.88 5.32
N ARG A 4 -8.17 -41.74 4.79
CA ARG A 4 -6.83 -41.97 5.32
C ARG A 4 -5.90 -40.75 5.24
N GLN A 5 -6.01 -39.92 4.21
CA GLN A 5 -5.20 -38.70 4.10
C GLN A 5 -5.66 -37.57 5.07
N ARG A 6 -6.94 -37.53 5.43
CA ARG A 6 -7.45 -36.59 6.43
C ARG A 6 -6.99 -36.97 7.85
N ALA A 7 -7.01 -38.25 8.18
CA ALA A 7 -6.56 -38.77 9.49
C ALA A 7 -5.06 -38.55 9.72
N PHE A 8 -4.21 -38.73 8.71
CA PHE A 8 -2.77 -38.47 8.82
C PHE A 8 -2.45 -36.99 9.03
N ARG A 9 -3.21 -36.09 8.40
CA ARG A 9 -3.02 -34.63 8.57
C ARG A 9 -3.43 -34.18 9.98
N SER A 10 -4.48 -34.74 10.56
CA SER A 10 -4.92 -34.39 11.91
C SER A 10 -3.96 -34.89 12.98
N LEU A 11 -3.40 -36.08 12.83
CA LEU A 11 -2.38 -36.65 13.73
C LEU A 11 -1.06 -35.87 13.70
N ALA A 12 -0.62 -35.43 12.52
CA ALA A 12 0.57 -34.59 12.38
C ALA A 12 0.36 -33.19 13.01
N ALA A 13 -0.80 -32.60 12.86
CA ALA A 13 -1.15 -31.32 13.49
C ALA A 13 -1.23 -31.44 15.02
N TRP A 14 -1.79 -32.52 15.54
CA TRP A 14 -1.89 -32.80 16.97
C TRP A 14 -0.52 -33.03 17.61
N ARG A 15 0.34 -33.83 16.96
CA ARG A 15 1.71 -34.07 17.40
C ARG A 15 2.57 -32.81 17.45
N ARG A 16 2.41 -31.89 16.49
CA ARG A 16 3.08 -30.59 16.48
C ARG A 16 2.62 -29.70 17.62
N ARG A 17 1.33 -29.68 17.94
CA ARG A 17 0.79 -28.95 19.09
C ARG A 17 1.36 -29.47 20.42
N LEU A 18 1.46 -30.76 20.60
CA LEU A 18 2.02 -31.39 21.80
C LEU A 18 3.53 -31.11 22.00
N LEU A 19 4.28 -31.00 20.91
CA LEU A 19 5.72 -30.78 20.94
C LEU A 19 6.10 -29.29 20.93
N GLY A 20 5.14 -28.36 20.97
CA GLY A 20 5.40 -26.92 20.92
C GLY A 20 6.11 -26.47 19.63
N ILE A 21 6.11 -27.32 18.59
CA ILE A 21 6.73 -26.99 17.31
C ILE A 21 5.83 -25.95 16.63
N PRO A 22 6.33 -24.74 16.35
CA PRO A 22 5.55 -23.74 15.64
C PRO A 22 5.03 -24.36 14.35
N GLN A 23 3.76 -24.13 14.05
CA GLN A 23 3.20 -24.45 12.74
C GLN A 23 4.22 -23.94 11.70
N PRO A 24 4.58 -24.71 10.67
CA PRO A 24 5.40 -24.16 9.60
C PRO A 24 4.61 -23.00 9.02
N GLY A 25 4.82 -21.82 9.62
CA GLY A 25 4.34 -20.57 9.09
C GLY A 25 5.02 -20.43 7.75
N PHE A 26 4.38 -19.91 6.80
CA PHE A 26 4.86 -19.26 5.59
C PHE A 26 5.98 -19.90 4.75
N LEU A 27 6.89 -20.66 5.33
CA LEU A 27 7.90 -21.43 4.63
C LEU A 27 7.45 -22.89 4.56
N ASN A 28 6.51 -23.15 3.66
CA ASN A 28 6.16 -24.52 3.33
C ASN A 28 7.22 -25.11 2.39
N PHE A 29 8.39 -25.43 2.94
CA PHE A 29 9.43 -26.17 2.22
C PHE A 29 8.98 -27.58 1.81
N GLY A 30 7.80 -28.01 2.26
CA GLY A 30 7.29 -29.35 1.98
C GLY A 30 6.67 -29.51 0.59
N ASP A 31 6.54 -28.44 -0.19
CA ASP A 31 5.91 -28.52 -1.50
C ASP A 31 6.78 -27.93 -2.62
N LEU A 32 8.04 -28.37 -2.70
CA LEU A 32 8.94 -28.09 -3.82
C LEU A 32 8.41 -28.59 -5.18
N ARG A 33 7.34 -29.41 -5.17
CA ARG A 33 6.62 -29.86 -6.36
C ARG A 33 5.47 -28.92 -6.75
N ARG A 34 5.29 -27.80 -6.06
CA ARG A 34 4.24 -26.85 -6.38
C ARG A 34 4.64 -26.02 -7.58
N VAL A 35 4.15 -26.41 -8.75
CA VAL A 35 4.36 -25.72 -10.03
C VAL A 35 3.47 -24.49 -10.14
N HIS A 36 2.57 -24.26 -9.19
CA HIS A 36 1.62 -23.14 -9.21
C HIS A 36 2.04 -22.08 -8.17
N PRO A 37 1.97 -20.80 -8.53
CA PRO A 37 2.24 -19.71 -7.59
C PRO A 37 1.32 -19.81 -6.35
N ILE A 38 1.84 -19.38 -5.21
CA ILE A 38 1.17 -19.46 -3.90
C ILE A 38 -0.13 -18.64 -3.84
N GLY A 39 -0.37 -17.77 -4.78
CA GLY A 39 -1.64 -17.04 -4.96
C GLY A 39 -1.99 -17.02 -6.44
N ARG A 40 -3.04 -17.73 -6.82
CA ARG A 40 -3.58 -17.67 -8.18
C ARG A 40 -4.41 -16.42 -8.44
N GLU A 41 -4.75 -15.72 -7.40
CA GLU A 41 -5.72 -14.65 -7.46
C GLU A 41 -5.08 -13.34 -6.97
N PHE A 42 -4.22 -12.79 -7.80
CA PHE A 42 -3.94 -11.38 -7.85
C PHE A 42 -5.11 -10.74 -8.61
N GLY A 43 -6.18 -10.43 -7.93
CA GLY A 43 -7.35 -9.82 -8.53
C GLY A 43 -7.76 -8.58 -7.74
N ILE A 44 -8.04 -7.54 -8.48
CA ILE A 44 -8.49 -6.21 -8.02
C ILE A 44 -9.83 -6.29 -7.25
N ASP A 45 -10.55 -7.40 -7.34
CA ASP A 45 -11.90 -7.57 -6.80
C ASP A 45 -12.01 -8.32 -5.46
N ARG A 46 -10.88 -8.57 -4.78
CA ARG A 46 -10.91 -9.10 -3.42
C ARG A 46 -10.44 -8.05 -2.43
N PRO A 47 -11.01 -8.05 -1.21
CA PRO A 47 -10.47 -7.23 -0.15
C PRO A 47 -8.98 -7.54 -0.03
N LEU A 48 -8.16 -6.57 -0.35
CA LEU A 48 -6.69 -6.49 -0.42
C LEU A 48 -5.95 -7.83 -0.56
N PRO A 49 -5.12 -8.02 -1.61
CA PRO A 49 -4.29 -9.22 -1.74
C PRO A 49 -3.42 -9.36 -0.50
N GLY A 50 -3.69 -10.37 0.32
CA GLY A 50 -2.91 -10.65 1.50
C GLY A 50 -3.66 -10.62 2.82
N GLU A 51 -4.99 -10.43 2.86
CA GLU A 51 -5.75 -10.56 4.11
C GLU A 51 -5.63 -11.96 4.73
N ASP A 52 -5.39 -12.96 3.93
CA ASP A 52 -5.07 -14.32 4.37
C ASP A 52 -3.63 -14.44 4.93
N ARG A 53 -2.76 -13.44 4.72
CA ARG A 53 -1.36 -13.39 5.15
C ARG A 53 -1.04 -12.25 6.09
N GLY A 54 -2.02 -11.42 6.45
CA GLY A 54 -1.82 -10.18 7.19
C GLY A 54 -1.37 -9.01 6.30
N LEU A 55 -1.19 -7.84 6.89
CA LEU A 55 -0.73 -6.64 6.19
C LEU A 55 0.65 -6.87 5.56
N PRO A 56 0.87 -6.43 4.31
CA PRO A 56 2.20 -6.38 3.71
C PRO A 56 3.17 -5.62 4.62
N VAL A 57 4.41 -6.09 4.70
CA VAL A 57 5.43 -5.54 5.61
C VAL A 57 5.69 -4.06 5.35
N ASP A 58 5.74 -3.66 4.09
CA ASP A 58 5.89 -2.27 3.66
C ASP A 58 4.76 -1.37 4.18
N ARG A 59 3.52 -1.84 4.10
CA ARG A 59 2.36 -1.11 4.61
C ARG A 59 2.44 -0.87 6.11
N HIS A 60 2.92 -1.84 6.87
CA HIS A 60 3.16 -1.67 8.31
C HIS A 60 4.12 -0.51 8.59
N TYR A 61 5.23 -0.40 7.85
CA TYR A 61 6.19 0.69 8.04
C TYR A 61 5.67 2.03 7.57
N ILE A 62 4.94 2.07 6.44
CA ILE A 62 4.28 3.28 5.93
C ILE A 62 3.30 3.81 6.97
N GLU A 63 2.40 2.97 7.48
CA GLU A 63 1.40 3.38 8.45
C GLU A 63 2.03 3.89 9.74
N ARG A 64 3.05 3.22 10.27
CA ARG A 64 3.79 3.72 11.44
C ARG A 64 4.53 5.04 11.21
N PHE A 65 5.02 5.28 10.00
CA PHE A 65 5.60 6.56 9.64
C PHE A 65 4.53 7.65 9.64
N LEU A 66 3.41 7.42 8.97
CA LEU A 66 2.30 8.39 8.91
C LEU A 66 1.71 8.68 10.30
N GLU A 67 1.60 7.69 11.17
CA GLU A 67 1.19 7.87 12.57
C GLU A 67 2.10 8.83 13.34
N ARG A 68 3.40 8.77 13.12
CA ARG A 68 4.36 9.67 13.77
C ARG A 68 4.30 11.10 13.24
N HIS A 69 3.91 11.25 11.96
CA HIS A 69 3.83 12.52 11.25
C HIS A 69 2.41 13.03 11.05
N VAL A 70 1.48 12.55 11.86
CA VAL A 70 0.06 12.88 11.74
C VAL A 70 -0.21 14.39 11.86
N GLY A 71 0.64 15.13 12.58
CA GLY A 71 0.55 16.59 12.74
C GLY A 71 0.84 17.36 11.44
N ASP A 72 1.62 16.77 10.53
CA ASP A 72 2.01 17.38 9.26
C ASP A 72 0.94 17.19 8.19
N ILE A 73 0.02 16.22 8.39
CA ILE A 73 -1.10 15.96 7.47
C ILE A 73 -2.25 16.92 7.78
N ARG A 74 -2.17 18.11 7.21
CA ARG A 74 -3.11 19.21 7.46
C ARG A 74 -3.24 20.15 6.25
N GLY A 75 -4.24 21.03 6.30
CA GLY A 75 -4.45 22.02 5.26
C GLY A 75 -4.89 21.41 3.93
N ARG A 76 -4.33 21.87 2.82
CA ARG A 76 -4.55 21.29 1.49
C ARG A 76 -3.56 20.16 1.25
N VAL A 77 -4.05 18.94 1.18
CA VAL A 77 -3.24 17.74 1.06
C VAL A 77 -3.41 17.10 -0.31
N LEU A 78 -2.29 16.70 -0.92
CA LEU A 78 -2.25 15.91 -2.14
C LEU A 78 -1.88 14.46 -1.80
N GLU A 79 -2.64 13.49 -2.28
CA GLU A 79 -2.30 12.07 -2.24
C GLU A 79 -2.34 11.48 -3.64
N VAL A 80 -1.52 10.47 -3.93
CA VAL A 80 -1.47 9.85 -5.25
C VAL A 80 -2.27 8.56 -5.26
N GLY A 81 -3.18 8.43 -6.22
CA GLY A 81 -4.01 7.26 -6.44
C GLY A 81 -5.35 7.28 -5.73
N ASP A 82 -5.36 7.48 -4.42
CA ASP A 82 -6.58 7.56 -3.60
C ASP A 82 -6.43 8.60 -2.48
N ASP A 83 -7.36 8.65 -1.52
CA ASP A 83 -7.34 9.55 -0.36
C ASP A 83 -7.34 8.81 0.99
N ALA A 84 -6.96 7.55 0.99
CA ALA A 84 -7.10 6.67 2.16
C ALA A 84 -6.26 7.16 3.34
N TYR A 85 -5.02 7.55 3.10
CA TYR A 85 -4.14 7.99 4.17
C TYR A 85 -4.48 9.41 4.67
N MET A 86 -4.81 10.34 3.78
CA MET A 86 -5.22 11.67 4.22
C MET A 86 -6.55 11.65 4.98
N ARG A 87 -7.46 10.72 4.67
CA ARG A 87 -8.68 10.50 5.47
C ARG A 87 -8.35 9.90 6.82
N ARG A 88 -7.54 8.83 6.84
CA ARG A 88 -7.25 8.06 8.05
C ARG A 88 -6.41 8.87 9.05
N TYR A 89 -5.39 9.55 8.57
CA TYR A 89 -4.41 10.21 9.44
C TYR A 89 -4.59 11.73 9.52
N GLY A 90 -5.13 12.39 8.51
CA GLY A 90 -5.39 13.81 8.49
C GLY A 90 -6.68 14.20 9.22
N GLY A 91 -7.77 13.46 8.97
CA GLY A 91 -9.08 13.74 9.57
C GLY A 91 -9.55 15.18 9.32
N ASP A 92 -10.01 15.86 10.38
CA ASP A 92 -10.53 17.22 10.31
C ASP A 92 -9.46 18.30 10.10
N ARG A 93 -8.16 17.96 10.21
CA ARG A 93 -7.06 18.87 9.92
C ARG A 93 -6.89 19.12 8.42
N VAL A 94 -7.40 18.21 7.59
CA VAL A 94 -7.36 18.35 6.13
C VAL A 94 -8.54 19.18 5.67
N THR A 95 -8.28 20.40 5.22
CA THR A 95 -9.30 21.34 4.75
C THR A 95 -9.66 21.13 3.29
N ARG A 96 -8.72 20.63 2.50
CA ARG A 96 -8.95 20.28 1.09
C ARG A 96 -8.16 19.02 0.71
N ARG A 97 -8.84 18.09 0.06
CA ARG A 97 -8.27 16.85 -0.45
C ARG A 97 -8.14 16.94 -1.95
N ASP A 98 -6.92 16.72 -2.44
CA ASP A 98 -6.67 16.57 -3.87
C ASP A 98 -6.04 15.20 -4.12
N ILE A 99 -6.53 14.50 -5.13
CA ILE A 99 -6.06 13.18 -5.54
C ILE A 99 -5.43 13.33 -6.92
N LEU A 100 -4.15 12.98 -7.02
CA LEU A 100 -3.44 12.98 -8.29
C LEU A 100 -3.41 11.60 -8.90
N ASN A 101 -3.74 11.52 -10.17
CA ASN A 101 -3.55 10.32 -10.98
C ASN A 101 -2.90 10.67 -12.32
N ILE A 102 -2.18 9.71 -12.91
CA ILE A 102 -1.53 9.93 -14.21
C ILE A 102 -2.54 9.90 -15.36
N THR A 103 -3.64 9.17 -15.20
CA THR A 103 -4.70 8.99 -16.20
C THR A 103 -6.05 9.46 -15.66
N ALA A 104 -6.99 9.70 -16.56
CA ALA A 104 -8.33 10.18 -16.21
C ALA A 104 -9.33 9.04 -15.89
N ASP A 105 -8.88 7.80 -15.83
CA ASP A 105 -9.70 6.62 -15.54
C ASP A 105 -10.04 6.46 -14.06
N ASN A 106 -9.34 7.16 -13.18
CA ASN A 106 -9.68 7.20 -11.76
C ASN A 106 -10.76 8.26 -11.49
N PRO A 107 -12.00 7.86 -11.14
CA PRO A 107 -13.09 8.81 -10.89
C PRO A 107 -12.89 9.69 -9.64
N LEU A 108 -11.95 9.31 -8.76
CA LEU A 108 -11.61 10.09 -7.56
C LEU A 108 -10.55 11.15 -7.84
N ALA A 109 -9.85 11.09 -8.99
CA ALA A 109 -8.80 12.03 -9.30
C ALA A 109 -9.33 13.44 -9.48
N THR A 110 -8.79 14.37 -8.71
CA THR A 110 -9.06 15.82 -8.86
C THR A 110 -8.01 16.50 -9.74
N ILE A 111 -6.86 15.85 -9.91
CA ILE A 111 -5.74 16.32 -10.73
C ILE A 111 -5.24 15.15 -11.57
N VAL A 112 -5.22 15.35 -12.89
CA VAL A 112 -4.62 14.40 -13.83
C VAL A 112 -3.32 14.99 -14.33
N ALA A 113 -2.20 14.38 -13.97
CA ALA A 113 -0.87 14.87 -14.33
C ALA A 113 0.20 13.80 -14.16
N ASP A 114 1.24 13.87 -14.99
CA ASP A 114 2.50 13.16 -14.75
C ASP A 114 3.39 14.03 -13.83
N LEU A 115 3.75 13.51 -12.66
CA LEU A 115 4.64 14.21 -11.72
C LEU A 115 6.00 14.56 -12.33
N ALA A 116 6.46 13.82 -13.33
CA ALA A 116 7.71 14.13 -14.01
C ALA A 116 7.59 15.36 -14.91
N ASP A 117 6.37 15.73 -15.34
CA ASP A 117 6.09 16.90 -16.18
C ASP A 117 4.68 17.43 -15.90
N ALA A 118 4.54 18.26 -14.87
CA ALA A 118 3.26 18.81 -14.41
C ALA A 118 3.29 20.34 -14.28
N PRO A 119 3.57 21.10 -15.37
CA PRO A 119 3.60 22.57 -15.31
C PRO A 119 2.26 23.20 -14.99
N GLN A 120 1.16 22.49 -15.27
CA GLN A 120 -0.22 22.95 -15.01
C GLN A 120 -0.57 23.01 -13.52
N ILE A 121 0.19 22.33 -12.65
CA ILE A 121 0.01 22.43 -11.20
C ILE A 121 0.77 23.68 -10.71
N GLY A 122 0.04 24.63 -10.12
CA GLY A 122 0.64 25.86 -9.59
C GLY A 122 1.67 25.62 -8.47
N GLU A 123 2.49 26.61 -8.23
CA GLU A 123 3.50 26.59 -7.17
C GLU A 123 2.89 26.79 -5.78
N ALA A 124 3.53 26.23 -4.75
CA ALA A 124 3.18 26.42 -3.33
C ALA A 124 1.69 26.24 -3.04
N LEU A 125 1.10 25.18 -3.58
CA LEU A 125 -0.35 24.91 -3.43
C LEU A 125 -0.66 24.04 -2.23
N PHE A 126 0.20 23.07 -1.92
CA PHE A 126 -0.09 22.02 -0.96
C PHE A 126 0.66 22.25 0.35
N ASP A 127 -0.05 22.06 1.46
CA ASP A 127 0.54 22.09 2.80
C ASP A 127 1.21 20.74 3.14
N CYS A 128 0.72 19.63 2.53
CA CYS A 128 1.28 18.30 2.68
C CYS A 128 1.09 17.49 1.41
N ILE A 129 2.06 16.63 1.09
CA ILE A 129 1.96 15.68 -0.02
C ILE A 129 2.26 14.28 0.50
N ILE A 130 1.32 13.36 0.32
CA ILE A 130 1.48 11.94 0.65
C ILE A 130 1.80 11.18 -0.63
N LEU A 131 3.04 10.68 -0.71
CA LEU A 131 3.56 9.98 -1.86
C LEU A 131 4.08 8.59 -1.45
N THR A 132 3.16 7.65 -1.29
CA THR A 132 3.52 6.27 -0.94
C THR A 132 3.59 5.41 -2.18
N GLN A 133 4.58 4.50 -2.25
CA GLN A 133 4.71 3.48 -3.31
C GLN A 133 4.68 4.03 -4.76
N THR A 134 5.10 5.28 -4.98
CA THR A 134 4.95 5.96 -6.27
C THR A 134 6.28 6.28 -6.94
N LEU A 135 7.26 6.87 -6.21
CA LEU A 135 8.52 7.35 -6.81
C LEU A 135 9.31 6.28 -7.54
N HIS A 136 9.26 5.03 -7.09
CA HIS A 136 9.96 3.92 -7.73
C HIS A 136 9.34 3.49 -9.08
N LEU A 137 8.13 3.95 -9.38
CA LEU A 137 7.45 3.72 -10.65
C LEU A 137 7.71 4.81 -11.69
N ILE A 138 8.29 5.95 -11.27
CA ILE A 138 8.53 7.11 -12.14
C ILE A 138 9.93 7.02 -12.72
N TYR A 139 10.03 6.91 -14.04
CA TYR A 139 11.31 6.80 -14.74
C TYR A 139 12.21 8.01 -14.47
N ASN A 140 11.67 9.25 -14.56
CA ASN A 140 12.39 10.48 -14.27
C ASN A 140 12.08 10.98 -12.84
N ALA A 141 12.45 10.20 -11.84
CA ALA A 141 12.26 10.54 -10.43
C ALA A 141 12.86 11.92 -10.04
N PRO A 142 14.05 12.35 -10.53
CA PRO A 142 14.56 13.69 -10.24
C PRO A 142 13.62 14.83 -10.71
N SER A 143 12.96 14.67 -11.86
CA SER A 143 11.97 15.65 -12.33
C SER A 143 10.73 15.67 -11.45
N ALA A 144 10.22 14.49 -11.08
CA ALA A 144 9.10 14.37 -10.16
C ALA A 144 9.39 15.04 -8.81
N VAL A 145 10.57 14.84 -8.25
CA VAL A 145 10.99 15.50 -6.98
C VAL A 145 11.03 17.02 -7.13
N ARG A 146 11.53 17.56 -8.25
CA ARG A 146 11.48 19.01 -8.50
C ARG A 146 10.05 19.52 -8.58
N THR A 147 9.15 18.80 -9.23
CA THR A 147 7.73 19.13 -9.27
C THR A 147 7.13 19.14 -7.87
N LEU A 148 7.34 18.08 -7.08
CA LEU A 148 6.86 17.98 -5.70
C LEU A 148 7.34 19.15 -4.84
N HIS A 149 8.63 19.50 -4.93
CA HIS A 149 9.20 20.64 -4.22
C HIS A 149 8.57 21.96 -4.65
N ARG A 150 8.33 22.15 -5.94
CA ARG A 150 7.72 23.38 -6.49
C ARG A 150 6.26 23.56 -6.03
N ILE A 151 5.47 22.48 -5.98
CA ILE A 151 4.04 22.55 -5.64
C ILE A 151 3.78 22.53 -4.14
N LEU A 152 4.76 22.10 -3.32
CA LEU A 152 4.69 22.15 -1.86
C LEU A 152 4.96 23.57 -1.38
N LYS A 153 4.22 24.03 -0.39
CA LYS A 153 4.47 25.32 0.26
C LYS A 153 5.79 25.29 1.03
N PRO A 154 6.54 26.39 1.04
CA PRO A 154 7.65 26.52 1.97
C PRO A 154 7.13 26.57 3.41
N ASP A 155 7.91 26.06 4.35
CA ASP A 155 7.65 26.15 5.80
C ASP A 155 7.79 27.58 6.31
#